data_bb6d8d4c5c6c43384a2a69c729d952ea
#
_entry.id   bb6d8d4c5c6c43384a2a69c729d952ea
#
_cell.length_a   1.000
_cell.length_b   1.000
_cell.length_c   1.000
_cell.angle_alpha   90.00
_cell.angle_beta   90.00
_cell.angle_gamma   90.00
#
_symmetry.space_group_name_H-M   'P 1'
#
loop_
_entity.id
_entity.type
_entity.pdbx_description
1 polymer ?
#
loop_
_entity_poly.entity_id
_entity_poly.type
_entity_poly.pdbx_seq_one_letter_code
_entity_poly.pdbx_strand_id
1 'polypeptide(L)'
;MRFEPVVPKPGPKRNLPSRRFAVIGAVGLVLLGILFFRLWSLQIVTGDKYLAEANQNRTREIRVPAPRGSILDREGHVLVDNRTSMALQLDPIEIPTSVAERRSLYSRIGKVLGHDADWVRHKVQETKKNDPPGSPVTLEQDTPDDIVYYLQEHQAQFPEVQVNRIFVRKYPQGLLAAHVLGSVGEVTAEDLAKNPDKDLGAGDTLGKTGIEQTYDDQLRGEPGDTRLQVDSTGRIVSQLPSTLPKPGDSVRLTIDRQVQEAGEASLQSIGLPGAFVALDVNNGQVLGIGSNPTFDPSIFTHPLTQKQVDDLYDEDLGAPLFDRAIGGQYAVGSTFKRFTALAALDVGYITPSTVLNDTG
;
A
#
# COMPACT_ATOMS: atom_id res chain seq x y z
N MET A 1 -71.47 76.08 54.97
CA MET A 1 -70.10 75.63 54.81
C MET A 1 -70.00 74.86 53.48
N ARG A 2 -69.28 75.39 52.50
CA ARG A 2 -69.08 74.73 51.19
C ARG A 2 -67.65 74.15 51.33
N PHE A 3 -67.52 72.82 51.15
CA PHE A 3 -66.20 72.17 51.04
C PHE A 3 -65.77 72.20 49.55
N GLU A 4 -64.66 72.89 49.28
CA GLU A 4 -63.98 72.81 47.99
C GLU A 4 -63.09 71.56 47.95
N PRO A 5 -63.15 70.85 46.83
CA PRO A 5 -62.26 69.66 46.72
C PRO A 5 -60.82 70.07 46.42
N VAL A 6 -59.90 69.56 47.21
CA VAL A 6 -58.46 69.73 47.03
C VAL A 6 -58.03 68.90 45.85
N VAL A 7 -57.67 69.57 44.73
CA VAL A 7 -57.06 68.92 43.56
C VAL A 7 -55.58 68.67 43.86
N PRO A 8 -55.09 67.40 43.82
CA PRO A 8 -53.65 67.14 44.07
C PRO A 8 -52.82 67.68 42.91
N LYS A 9 -51.72 68.39 43.22
CA LYS A 9 -50.79 68.91 42.24
C LYS A 9 -50.06 67.75 41.56
N PRO A 10 -49.92 67.77 40.23
CA PRO A 10 -49.16 66.75 39.48
C PRO A 10 -47.68 66.74 39.95
N GLY A 11 -47.19 65.58 40.39
CA GLY A 11 -45.81 65.40 40.80
C GLY A 11 -44.79 65.64 39.64
N PRO A 12 -43.56 65.94 39.94
CA PRO A 12 -42.55 66.28 38.92
C PRO A 12 -42.39 65.10 37.95
N LYS A 13 -42.58 65.34 36.64
CA LYS A 13 -42.26 64.36 35.57
C LYS A 13 -40.77 64.06 35.68
N ARG A 14 -40.42 62.83 36.10
CA ARG A 14 -39.10 62.27 35.99
C ARG A 14 -38.74 62.14 34.52
N ASN A 15 -37.95 63.08 34.02
CA ASN A 15 -37.32 62.95 32.72
C ASN A 15 -36.28 61.85 32.79
N LEU A 16 -36.66 60.61 32.50
CA LEU A 16 -35.75 59.52 32.28
C LEU A 16 -34.83 59.89 31.09
N PRO A 17 -33.52 59.66 31.15
CA PRO A 17 -32.60 60.01 30.07
C PRO A 17 -32.87 59.12 28.85
N SER A 18 -33.97 59.41 28.15
CA SER A 18 -34.49 58.66 27.03
C SER A 18 -33.47 58.41 25.91
N ARG A 19 -32.56 59.34 25.70
CA ARG A 19 -31.46 59.20 24.72
C ARG A 19 -30.47 58.11 25.08
N ARG A 20 -30.09 57.95 26.36
CA ARG A 20 -29.16 56.92 26.78
C ARG A 20 -29.75 55.53 26.66
N PHE A 21 -31.01 55.34 27.02
CA PHE A 21 -31.70 54.05 26.83
C PHE A 21 -31.95 53.75 25.36
N ALA A 22 -32.22 54.76 24.52
CA ALA A 22 -32.35 54.60 23.08
C ALA A 22 -31.01 54.18 22.42
N VAL A 23 -29.87 54.77 22.85
CA VAL A 23 -28.53 54.34 22.35
C VAL A 23 -28.18 52.89 22.76
N ILE A 24 -28.42 52.55 24.04
CA ILE A 24 -28.19 51.18 24.52
C ILE A 24 -29.10 50.19 23.75
N GLY A 25 -30.37 50.53 23.55
CA GLY A 25 -31.30 49.70 22.76
C GLY A 25 -30.87 49.57 21.31
N ALA A 26 -30.38 50.65 20.66
CA ALA A 26 -29.88 50.63 19.30
C ALA A 26 -28.61 49.74 19.19
N VAL A 27 -27.67 49.84 20.12
CA VAL A 27 -26.48 48.96 20.17
C VAL A 27 -26.89 47.51 20.37
N GLY A 28 -27.86 47.25 21.27
CA GLY A 28 -28.41 45.88 21.44
C GLY A 28 -29.04 45.32 20.19
N LEU A 29 -29.82 46.12 19.46
CA LEU A 29 -30.44 45.71 18.18
C LEU A 29 -29.36 45.45 17.11
N VAL A 30 -28.34 46.26 17.01
CA VAL A 30 -27.24 46.04 16.06
C VAL A 30 -26.49 44.73 16.38
N LEU A 31 -26.16 44.47 17.65
CA LEU A 31 -25.54 43.23 18.05
C LEU A 31 -26.43 42.00 17.76
N LEU A 32 -27.71 42.12 18.05
CA LEU A 32 -28.69 41.07 17.75
C LEU A 32 -28.82 40.82 16.25
N GLY A 33 -28.79 41.90 15.43
CA GLY A 33 -28.77 41.85 13.99
C GLY A 33 -27.52 41.14 13.45
N ILE A 34 -26.33 41.42 14.00
CA ILE A 34 -25.09 40.75 13.65
C ILE A 34 -25.18 39.25 13.98
N LEU A 35 -25.66 38.90 15.17
CA LEU A 35 -25.84 37.51 15.58
C LEU A 35 -26.85 36.78 14.70
N PHE A 36 -27.98 37.42 14.37
CA PHE A 36 -28.99 36.88 13.46
C PHE A 36 -28.41 36.64 12.07
N PHE A 37 -27.70 37.62 11.52
CA PHE A 37 -27.08 37.52 10.21
C PHE A 37 -25.99 36.43 10.18
N ARG A 38 -25.22 36.31 11.26
CA ARG A 38 -24.24 35.25 11.44
C ARG A 38 -24.90 33.89 11.49
N LEU A 39 -25.96 33.76 12.28
CA LEU A 39 -26.71 32.50 12.41
C LEU A 39 -27.35 32.09 11.09
N TRP A 40 -27.98 33.06 10.40
CA TRP A 40 -28.57 32.84 9.08
C TRP A 40 -27.52 32.43 8.06
N SER A 41 -26.37 33.10 8.02
CA SER A 41 -25.23 32.72 7.15
C SER A 41 -24.76 31.29 7.41
N LEU A 42 -24.58 30.91 8.69
CA LEU A 42 -24.13 29.58 9.08
C LEU A 42 -25.15 28.47 8.78
N GLN A 43 -26.48 28.77 8.95
CA GLN A 43 -27.53 27.76 8.78
C GLN A 43 -28.04 27.64 7.35
N ILE A 44 -28.13 28.76 6.62
CA ILE A 44 -28.77 28.77 5.30
C ILE A 44 -27.72 28.84 4.18
N VAL A 45 -26.71 29.74 4.29
CA VAL A 45 -25.72 29.90 3.20
C VAL A 45 -24.63 28.84 3.22
N THR A 46 -24.15 28.48 4.40
CA THR A 46 -23.07 27.52 4.56
C THR A 46 -23.51 26.23 5.25
N GLY A 47 -24.83 26.05 5.51
CA GLY A 47 -25.38 24.91 6.21
C GLY A 47 -25.06 23.57 5.54
N ASP A 48 -25.23 23.50 4.22
CA ASP A 48 -24.94 22.28 3.44
C ASP A 48 -23.45 21.91 3.48
N LYS A 49 -22.56 22.91 3.48
CA LYS A 49 -21.13 22.69 3.62
C LYS A 49 -20.78 22.10 4.99
N TYR A 50 -21.29 22.69 6.07
CA TYR A 50 -21.07 22.17 7.42
C TYR A 50 -21.74 20.82 7.66
N LEU A 51 -22.88 20.57 7.03
CA LEU A 51 -23.53 19.26 7.07
C LEU A 51 -22.70 18.21 6.33
N ALA A 52 -22.13 18.56 5.18
CA ALA A 52 -21.23 17.68 4.44
C ALA A 52 -19.94 17.38 5.23
N GLU A 53 -19.30 18.40 5.83
CA GLU A 53 -18.15 18.24 6.70
C GLU A 53 -18.46 17.41 7.95
N ALA A 54 -19.62 17.61 8.58
CA ALA A 54 -20.08 16.81 9.71
C ALA A 54 -20.34 15.35 9.33
N ASN A 55 -20.87 15.10 8.14
CA ASN A 55 -21.10 13.75 7.63
C ASN A 55 -19.79 13.08 7.24
N GLN A 56 -18.83 13.79 6.65
CA GLN A 56 -17.48 13.27 6.39
C GLN A 56 -16.76 12.89 7.68
N ASN A 57 -16.85 13.71 8.72
CA ASN A 57 -16.25 13.40 10.03
C ASN A 57 -16.95 12.26 10.78
N ARG A 58 -18.14 11.84 10.35
CA ARG A 58 -18.87 10.70 10.91
C ARG A 58 -18.67 9.41 10.12
N THR A 59 -18.04 9.48 8.96
CA THR A 59 -17.84 8.31 8.11
C THR A 59 -16.34 8.01 8.05
N ARG A 60 -15.96 6.82 8.48
CA ARG A 60 -14.62 6.27 8.30
C ARG A 60 -14.65 5.31 7.12
N GLU A 61 -13.82 5.55 6.14
CA GLU A 61 -13.63 4.68 4.99
C GLU A 61 -12.36 3.86 5.20
N ILE A 62 -12.54 2.54 5.19
CA ILE A 62 -11.42 1.58 5.31
C ILE A 62 -11.26 0.93 3.95
N ARG A 63 -10.09 1.14 3.34
CA ARG A 63 -9.73 0.52 2.08
C ARG A 63 -9.53 -0.99 2.27
N VAL A 64 -10.13 -1.79 1.38
CA VAL A 64 -10.02 -3.25 1.38
C VAL A 64 -9.23 -3.65 0.14
N PRO A 65 -7.98 -4.13 0.29
CA PRO A 65 -7.18 -4.54 -0.84
C PRO A 65 -7.83 -5.66 -1.65
N ALA A 66 -7.69 -5.60 -2.97
CA ALA A 66 -8.12 -6.68 -3.84
C ALA A 66 -7.08 -7.81 -3.86
N PRO A 67 -7.49 -9.09 -4.02
CA PRO A 67 -6.55 -10.15 -4.32
C PRO A 67 -5.94 -9.92 -5.70
N ARG A 68 -4.61 -10.02 -5.81
CA ARG A 68 -3.91 -9.88 -7.11
C ARG A 68 -4.24 -11.05 -8.02
N GLY A 69 -4.25 -10.84 -9.34
CA GLY A 69 -4.36 -11.88 -10.33
C GLY A 69 -3.23 -12.90 -10.23
N SER A 70 -3.47 -14.13 -10.64
CA SER A 70 -2.45 -15.18 -10.67
C SER A 70 -1.54 -15.03 -11.88
N ILE A 71 -0.28 -15.46 -11.76
CA ILE A 71 0.64 -15.59 -12.89
C ILE A 71 0.75 -17.08 -13.23
N LEU A 72 0.51 -17.40 -14.49
CA LEU A 72 0.42 -18.76 -14.99
C LEU A 72 1.50 -19.02 -16.05
N ASP A 73 1.95 -20.27 -16.16
CA ASP A 73 2.77 -20.72 -17.28
C ASP A 73 1.95 -20.84 -18.56
N ARG A 74 2.57 -21.28 -19.67
CA ARG A 74 1.91 -21.45 -20.98
C ARG A 74 0.78 -22.50 -20.97
N GLU A 75 0.83 -23.46 -20.06
CA GLU A 75 -0.15 -24.54 -19.91
C GLU A 75 -1.27 -24.18 -18.92
N GLY A 76 -1.11 -23.07 -18.17
CA GLY A 76 -2.07 -22.61 -17.17
C GLY A 76 -1.75 -23.11 -15.76
N HIS A 77 -0.57 -23.66 -15.51
CA HIS A 77 -0.14 -23.99 -14.17
C HIS A 77 0.26 -22.73 -13.41
N VAL A 78 -0.06 -22.71 -12.13
CA VAL A 78 0.19 -21.56 -11.26
C VAL A 78 1.68 -21.42 -10.95
N LEU A 79 2.25 -20.27 -11.33
CA LEU A 79 3.59 -19.84 -10.95
C LEU A 79 3.55 -18.92 -9.73
N VAL A 80 2.58 -18.00 -9.68
CA VAL A 80 2.37 -17.09 -8.56
C VAL A 80 0.88 -16.95 -8.28
N ASP A 81 0.52 -16.99 -7.00
CA ASP A 81 -0.86 -16.86 -6.53
C ASP A 81 -0.91 -16.05 -5.23
N ASN A 82 -2.04 -16.05 -4.57
CA ASN A 82 -2.22 -15.44 -3.25
C ASN A 82 -2.56 -16.51 -2.22
N ARG A 83 -2.18 -16.27 -0.99
CA ARG A 83 -2.75 -16.93 0.18
C ARG A 83 -3.39 -15.91 1.09
N THR A 84 -4.44 -16.32 1.76
CA THR A 84 -5.04 -15.49 2.82
C THR A 84 -4.16 -15.56 4.05
N SER A 85 -3.94 -14.41 4.68
CA SER A 85 -3.27 -14.30 5.97
C SER A 85 -3.94 -13.24 6.83
N MET A 86 -3.48 -13.11 8.08
CA MET A 86 -3.96 -12.11 9.02
C MET A 86 -2.88 -11.07 9.28
N ALA A 87 -3.23 -9.81 9.10
CA ALA A 87 -2.38 -8.68 9.48
C ALA A 87 -2.80 -8.15 10.84
N LEU A 88 -1.82 -7.90 11.68
CA LEU A 88 -1.99 -7.22 12.96
C LEU A 88 -1.78 -5.73 12.77
N GLN A 89 -2.81 -4.95 13.06
CA GLN A 89 -2.81 -3.51 12.89
C GLN A 89 -3.20 -2.79 14.17
N LEU A 90 -2.58 -1.63 14.42
CA LEU A 90 -2.99 -0.71 15.48
C LEU A 90 -3.88 0.38 14.88
N ASP A 91 -5.00 0.63 15.55
CA ASP A 91 -5.82 1.78 15.25
C ASP A 91 -5.16 3.05 15.83
N PRO A 92 -4.71 4.00 14.98
CA PRO A 92 -4.03 5.19 15.45
C PRO A 92 -4.92 6.09 16.33
N ILE A 93 -6.25 5.98 16.23
CA ILE A 93 -7.21 6.76 17.02
C ILE A 93 -7.26 6.23 18.46
N GLU A 94 -7.14 4.92 18.64
CA GLU A 94 -7.19 4.27 19.94
C GLU A 94 -5.84 4.31 20.68
N ILE A 95 -4.76 4.78 20.04
CA ILE A 95 -3.45 4.91 20.69
C ILE A 95 -3.53 6.01 21.78
N PRO A 96 -3.21 5.69 23.05
CA PRO A 96 -3.28 6.66 24.13
C PRO A 96 -2.42 7.90 23.89
N THR A 97 -2.94 9.08 24.26
CA THR A 97 -2.20 10.35 24.20
C THR A 97 -1.16 10.48 25.32
N SER A 98 -1.42 9.85 26.48
CA SER A 98 -0.49 9.79 27.61
C SER A 98 0.77 9.00 27.26
N VAL A 99 1.94 9.56 27.53
CA VAL A 99 3.24 8.90 27.25
C VAL A 99 3.40 7.62 28.05
N ALA A 100 2.94 7.59 29.31
CA ALA A 100 3.04 6.41 30.17
C ALA A 100 2.15 5.26 29.68
N GLU A 101 0.88 5.56 29.36
CA GLU A 101 -0.08 4.56 28.84
C GLU A 101 0.36 4.02 27.47
N ARG A 102 0.82 4.91 26.59
CA ARG A 102 1.35 4.53 25.27
C ARG A 102 2.57 3.61 25.39
N ARG A 103 3.49 3.89 26.31
CA ARG A 103 4.64 3.01 26.56
C ARG A 103 4.20 1.66 27.10
N SER A 104 3.20 1.63 27.99
CA SER A 104 2.62 0.40 28.51
C SER A 104 1.96 -0.43 27.40
N LEU A 105 1.18 0.22 26.52
CA LEU A 105 0.58 -0.41 25.34
C LEU A 105 1.65 -1.05 24.45
N TYR A 106 2.67 -0.27 24.05
CA TYR A 106 3.75 -0.77 23.19
C TYR A 106 4.51 -1.94 23.82
N SER A 107 4.73 -1.91 25.13
CA SER A 107 5.36 -3.02 25.85
C SER A 107 4.50 -4.27 25.88
N ARG A 108 3.17 -4.15 26.03
CA ARG A 108 2.24 -5.30 26.01
C ARG A 108 2.21 -5.94 24.63
N ILE A 109 2.05 -5.13 23.59
CA ILE A 109 2.02 -5.61 22.20
C ILE A 109 3.36 -6.23 21.81
N GLY A 110 4.46 -5.55 22.11
CA GLY A 110 5.80 -6.06 21.82
C GLY A 110 6.04 -7.44 22.44
N LYS A 111 5.62 -7.66 23.70
CA LYS A 111 5.72 -8.98 24.34
C LYS A 111 4.95 -10.09 23.62
N VAL A 112 3.77 -9.78 23.08
CA VAL A 112 2.96 -10.75 22.32
C VAL A 112 3.66 -11.11 21.00
N LEU A 113 4.28 -10.12 20.34
CA LEU A 113 4.96 -10.30 19.06
C LEU A 113 6.44 -10.71 19.18
N GLY A 114 6.96 -10.89 20.42
CA GLY A 114 8.37 -11.21 20.62
C GLY A 114 9.33 -10.05 20.38
N HIS A 115 8.83 -8.80 20.41
CA HIS A 115 9.59 -7.58 20.21
C HIS A 115 9.60 -6.68 21.45
N ASP A 116 10.44 -5.66 21.45
CA ASP A 116 10.45 -4.65 22.50
C ASP A 116 9.46 -3.50 22.20
N ALA A 117 9.24 -2.64 23.21
CA ALA A 117 8.35 -1.49 23.06
C ALA A 117 8.87 -0.45 22.04
N ASP A 118 10.19 -0.38 21.84
CA ASP A 118 10.80 0.55 20.92
C ASP A 118 10.58 0.13 19.46
N TRP A 119 10.53 -1.15 19.18
CA TRP A 119 10.15 -1.67 17.87
C TRP A 119 8.73 -1.23 17.49
N VAL A 120 7.74 -1.42 18.39
CA VAL A 120 6.36 -0.96 18.15
C VAL A 120 6.31 0.55 17.95
N ARG A 121 7.05 1.30 18.79
CA ARG A 121 7.15 2.75 18.66
C ARG A 121 7.69 3.17 17.29
N HIS A 122 8.70 2.48 16.80
CA HIS A 122 9.33 2.75 15.50
C HIS A 122 8.33 2.55 14.37
N LYS A 123 7.60 1.43 14.37
CA LYS A 123 6.52 1.15 13.40
C LYS A 123 5.48 2.25 13.36
N VAL A 124 5.00 2.70 14.53
CA VAL A 124 4.04 3.82 14.63
C VAL A 124 4.63 5.12 14.08
N GLN A 125 5.93 5.38 14.27
CA GLN A 125 6.57 6.58 13.76
C GLN A 125 6.78 6.52 12.25
N GLU A 126 7.16 5.38 11.71
CA GLU A 126 7.29 5.14 10.26
C GLU A 126 5.96 5.37 9.55
N THR A 127 4.88 4.73 10.01
CA THR A 127 3.53 4.93 9.44
C THR A 127 3.13 6.41 9.47
N LYS A 128 3.33 7.10 10.60
CA LYS A 128 3.02 8.54 10.71
C LYS A 128 3.82 9.42 9.76
N LYS A 129 5.03 9.01 9.40
CA LYS A 129 5.90 9.75 8.48
C LYS A 129 5.59 9.50 7.02
N ASN A 130 5.26 8.26 6.68
CA ASN A 130 5.21 7.77 5.30
C ASN A 130 3.78 7.67 4.77
N ASP A 131 2.77 7.56 5.66
CA ASP A 131 1.39 7.28 5.30
C ASP A 131 0.47 8.47 5.60
N PRO A 132 -0.71 8.54 4.97
CA PRO A 132 -1.71 9.55 5.27
C PRO A 132 -2.11 9.58 6.76
N PRO A 133 -2.48 10.74 7.32
CA PRO A 133 -2.94 10.83 8.70
C PRO A 133 -4.13 9.91 8.98
N GLY A 134 -4.03 9.11 10.05
CA GLY A 134 -5.09 8.17 10.43
C GLY A 134 -5.00 6.79 9.79
N SER A 135 -3.98 6.52 8.98
CA SER A 135 -3.73 5.18 8.45
C SER A 135 -3.46 4.17 9.57
N PRO A 136 -4.03 2.96 9.50
CA PRO A 136 -3.72 1.88 10.45
C PRO A 136 -2.23 1.56 10.44
N VAL A 137 -1.64 1.35 11.61
CA VAL A 137 -0.23 0.95 11.73
C VAL A 137 -0.12 -0.56 11.60
N THR A 138 0.36 -1.05 10.48
CA THR A 138 0.62 -2.47 10.28
C THR A 138 1.85 -2.89 11.07
N LEU A 139 1.65 -3.72 12.10
CA LEU A 139 2.73 -4.27 12.91
C LEU A 139 3.32 -5.52 12.26
N GLU A 140 2.46 -6.43 11.84
CA GLU A 140 2.83 -7.68 11.21
C GLU A 140 1.84 -8.04 10.11
N GLN A 141 2.33 -8.45 8.94
CA GLN A 141 1.49 -8.76 7.77
C GLN A 141 1.10 -10.25 7.69
N ASP A 142 1.80 -11.11 8.37
CA ASP A 142 1.58 -12.57 8.33
C ASP A 142 1.62 -13.13 9.74
N THR A 143 0.65 -12.69 10.53
CA THR A 143 0.59 -13.01 11.96
C THR A 143 0.27 -14.49 12.15
N PRO A 144 1.09 -15.23 12.93
CA PRO A 144 0.82 -16.62 13.29
C PRO A 144 -0.54 -16.81 13.94
N ASP A 145 -1.19 -17.94 13.64
CA ASP A 145 -2.56 -18.23 14.11
C ASP A 145 -2.69 -18.23 15.65
N ASP A 146 -1.66 -18.69 16.36
CA ASP A 146 -1.63 -18.71 17.83
C ASP A 146 -1.65 -17.30 18.41
N ILE A 147 -0.95 -16.35 17.80
CA ILE A 147 -0.98 -14.93 18.18
C ILE A 147 -2.35 -14.33 17.86
N VAL A 148 -2.91 -14.65 16.68
CA VAL A 148 -4.26 -14.20 16.28
C VAL A 148 -5.30 -14.66 17.29
N TYR A 149 -5.32 -15.94 17.64
CA TYR A 149 -6.27 -16.49 18.63
C TYR A 149 -6.06 -15.87 20.02
N TYR A 150 -4.82 -15.73 20.45
CA TYR A 150 -4.51 -15.07 21.72
C TYR A 150 -5.08 -13.65 21.80
N LEU A 151 -4.89 -12.84 20.75
CA LEU A 151 -5.38 -11.46 20.71
C LEU A 151 -6.91 -11.39 20.63
N GLN A 152 -7.55 -12.31 19.92
CA GLN A 152 -9.02 -12.39 19.86
C GLN A 152 -9.62 -12.77 21.22
N GLU A 153 -9.03 -13.75 21.92
CA GLU A 153 -9.46 -14.13 23.28
C GLU A 153 -9.26 -13.00 24.30
N HIS A 154 -8.22 -12.18 24.11
CA HIS A 154 -7.86 -11.10 25.01
C HIS A 154 -8.21 -9.71 24.47
N GLN A 155 -9.18 -9.61 23.56
CA GLN A 155 -9.57 -8.35 22.89
C GLN A 155 -9.81 -7.20 23.88
N ALA A 156 -10.38 -7.49 25.06
CA ALA A 156 -10.62 -6.50 26.11
C ALA A 156 -9.31 -5.88 26.69
N GLN A 157 -8.17 -6.57 26.54
CA GLN A 157 -6.84 -6.08 26.97
C GLN A 157 -6.10 -5.34 25.85
N PHE A 158 -6.54 -5.54 24.60
CA PHE A 158 -5.93 -4.96 23.40
C PHE A 158 -6.99 -4.31 22.49
N PRO A 159 -7.79 -3.36 23.01
CA PRO A 159 -8.85 -2.72 22.22
C PRO A 159 -8.31 -1.96 21.01
N GLU A 160 -7.05 -1.51 21.09
CA GLU A 160 -6.36 -0.76 20.05
C GLU A 160 -5.87 -1.63 18.88
N VAL A 161 -5.90 -2.96 19.07
CA VAL A 161 -5.38 -3.94 18.09
C VAL A 161 -6.52 -4.51 17.27
N GLN A 162 -6.32 -4.49 15.95
CA GLN A 162 -7.23 -5.08 14.98
C GLN A 162 -6.51 -6.18 14.19
N VAL A 163 -7.20 -7.29 13.97
CA VAL A 163 -6.74 -8.39 13.14
C VAL A 163 -7.54 -8.38 11.85
N ASN A 164 -6.90 -8.02 10.74
CA ASN A 164 -7.54 -7.89 9.45
C ASN A 164 -7.04 -8.96 8.48
N ARG A 165 -7.96 -9.49 7.65
CA ARG A 165 -7.61 -10.43 6.60
C ARG A 165 -6.93 -9.70 5.46
N ILE A 166 -5.76 -10.21 5.05
CA ILE A 166 -5.00 -9.71 3.91
C ILE A 166 -4.70 -10.84 2.92
N PHE A 167 -4.28 -10.45 1.71
CA PHE A 167 -3.77 -11.37 0.70
C PHE A 167 -2.26 -11.21 0.59
N VAL A 168 -1.52 -12.29 0.88
CA VAL A 168 -0.06 -12.33 0.77
C VAL A 168 0.31 -13.11 -0.48
N ARG A 169 1.28 -12.62 -1.26
CA ARG A 169 1.73 -13.26 -2.48
C ARG A 169 2.38 -14.61 -2.16
N LYS A 170 2.08 -15.62 -2.95
CA LYS A 170 2.58 -16.98 -2.79
C LYS A 170 3.28 -17.43 -4.06
N TYR A 171 4.49 -17.95 -3.90
CA TYR A 171 5.32 -18.50 -4.97
C TYR A 171 5.46 -20.02 -4.77
N PRO A 172 4.51 -20.83 -5.30
CA PRO A 172 4.47 -22.28 -5.02
C PRO A 172 5.68 -23.05 -5.55
N GLN A 173 6.38 -22.47 -6.53
CA GLN A 173 7.55 -23.07 -7.17
C GLN A 173 8.89 -22.58 -6.56
N GLY A 174 8.84 -21.82 -5.47
CA GLY A 174 10.04 -21.31 -4.78
C GLY A 174 10.90 -20.42 -5.67
N LEU A 175 12.13 -20.86 -5.94
CA LEU A 175 13.12 -20.10 -6.71
C LEU A 175 12.84 -19.99 -8.20
N LEU A 176 11.91 -20.79 -8.74
CA LEU A 176 11.67 -20.92 -10.18
C LEU A 176 11.25 -19.58 -10.80
N ALA A 177 11.96 -19.18 -11.83
CA ALA A 177 11.71 -17.97 -12.61
C ALA A 177 11.70 -16.67 -11.78
N ALA A 178 12.38 -16.63 -10.63
CA ALA A 178 12.30 -15.52 -9.65
C ALA A 178 12.55 -14.15 -10.29
N HIS A 179 13.58 -14.01 -11.14
CA HIS A 179 13.90 -12.75 -11.81
C HIS A 179 12.81 -12.33 -12.81
N VAL A 180 12.21 -13.30 -13.51
CA VAL A 180 11.13 -13.04 -14.49
C VAL A 180 9.84 -12.66 -13.78
N LEU A 181 9.43 -13.48 -12.81
CA LEU A 181 8.22 -13.24 -12.03
C LEU A 181 8.32 -11.91 -11.28
N GLY A 182 9.50 -11.65 -10.71
CA GLY A 182 9.73 -10.45 -9.95
C GLY A 182 9.15 -10.52 -8.54
N SER A 183 9.00 -9.36 -7.93
CA SER A 183 8.55 -9.24 -6.55
C SER A 183 7.51 -8.16 -6.38
N VAL A 184 6.76 -8.27 -5.30
CA VAL A 184 5.83 -7.26 -4.83
C VAL A 184 6.36 -6.64 -3.54
N GLY A 185 5.86 -5.45 -3.21
CA GLY A 185 6.16 -4.79 -1.94
C GLY A 185 5.06 -3.82 -1.57
N GLU A 186 5.04 -3.40 -0.33
CA GLU A 186 4.11 -2.39 0.15
C GLU A 186 4.34 -1.05 -0.58
N VAL A 187 3.26 -0.32 -0.83
CA VAL A 187 3.30 1.01 -1.46
C VAL A 187 3.99 1.99 -0.51
N THR A 188 5.05 2.62 -0.98
CA THR A 188 5.80 3.65 -0.24
C THR A 188 5.33 5.07 -0.62
N ALA A 189 5.70 6.06 0.19
CA ALA A 189 5.45 7.47 -0.15
C ALA A 189 6.08 7.89 -1.49
N GLU A 190 7.24 7.28 -1.84
CA GLU A 190 7.90 7.50 -3.13
C GLU A 190 7.08 6.91 -4.30
N ASP A 191 6.49 5.72 -4.11
CA ASP A 191 5.62 5.11 -5.11
C ASP A 191 4.38 5.96 -5.38
N LEU A 192 3.77 6.52 -4.33
CA LEU A 192 2.64 7.45 -4.46
C LEU A 192 3.03 8.71 -5.26
N ALA A 193 4.20 9.27 -4.96
CA ALA A 193 4.70 10.45 -5.67
C ALA A 193 5.01 10.18 -7.15
N LYS A 194 5.49 8.97 -7.48
CA LYS A 194 5.79 8.56 -8.86
C LYS A 194 4.55 8.18 -9.67
N ASN A 195 3.46 7.80 -9.02
CA ASN A 195 2.24 7.32 -9.66
C ASN A 195 1.00 8.10 -9.19
N PRO A 196 0.93 9.42 -9.38
CA PRO A 196 -0.16 10.24 -8.85
C PRO A 196 -1.52 9.92 -9.49
N ASP A 197 -1.51 9.33 -10.69
CA ASP A 197 -2.72 8.99 -11.44
C ASP A 197 -3.27 7.58 -11.11
N LYS A 198 -2.52 6.78 -10.31
CA LYS A 198 -2.95 5.46 -9.90
C LYS A 198 -3.71 5.55 -8.58
N ASP A 199 -4.79 4.77 -8.49
CA ASP A 199 -5.51 4.58 -7.22
C ASP A 199 -4.70 3.69 -6.28
N LEU A 200 -3.72 4.28 -5.61
CA LEU A 200 -2.84 3.64 -4.63
C LEU A 200 -3.07 4.23 -3.25
N GLY A 201 -3.12 3.36 -2.25
CA GLY A 201 -3.24 3.76 -0.86
C GLY A 201 -2.15 3.13 0.02
N ALA A 202 -2.02 3.65 1.23
CA ALA A 202 -1.18 3.03 2.25
C ALA A 202 -1.65 1.60 2.55
N GLY A 203 -0.71 0.65 2.63
CA GLY A 203 -1.00 -0.76 2.84
C GLY A 203 -1.35 -1.54 1.57
N ASP A 204 -1.48 -0.88 0.40
CA ASP A 204 -1.61 -1.58 -0.87
C ASP A 204 -0.28 -2.24 -1.26
N THR A 205 -0.38 -3.29 -2.08
CA THR A 205 0.78 -4.00 -2.63
C THR A 205 1.00 -3.59 -4.08
N LEU A 206 2.24 -3.20 -4.42
CA LEU A 206 2.67 -2.80 -5.76
C LEU A 206 3.72 -3.77 -6.29
N GLY A 207 3.66 -4.09 -7.58
CA GLY A 207 4.74 -4.81 -8.26
C GLY A 207 6.01 -3.96 -8.32
N LYS A 208 7.14 -4.50 -7.86
CA LYS A 208 8.42 -3.79 -7.76
C LYS A 208 9.40 -4.15 -8.87
N THR A 209 9.36 -5.39 -9.33
CA THR A 209 10.25 -5.89 -10.38
C THR A 209 9.53 -6.91 -11.28
N GLY A 210 10.12 -7.23 -12.43
CA GLY A 210 9.68 -8.31 -13.33
C GLY A 210 8.25 -8.16 -13.85
N ILE A 211 7.59 -9.29 -14.05
CA ILE A 211 6.19 -9.38 -14.52
C ILE A 211 5.24 -8.72 -13.52
N GLU A 212 5.49 -8.87 -12.22
CA GLU A 212 4.69 -8.21 -11.18
C GLU A 212 4.66 -6.68 -11.36
N GLN A 213 5.77 -6.07 -11.76
CA GLN A 213 5.84 -4.62 -12.03
C GLN A 213 5.25 -4.27 -13.38
N THR A 214 5.62 -5.00 -14.42
CA THR A 214 5.24 -4.68 -15.81
C THR A 214 3.72 -4.78 -16.02
N TYR A 215 3.09 -5.76 -15.37
CA TYR A 215 1.65 -6.02 -15.46
C TYR A 215 0.92 -5.65 -14.15
N ASP A 216 1.47 -4.73 -13.37
CA ASP A 216 0.88 -4.35 -12.07
C ASP A 216 -0.56 -3.88 -12.19
N ASP A 217 -0.88 -3.08 -13.22
CA ASP A 217 -2.22 -2.52 -13.40
C ASP A 217 -3.28 -3.61 -13.67
N GLN A 218 -2.90 -4.68 -14.38
CA GLN A 218 -3.77 -5.83 -14.64
C GLN A 218 -3.86 -6.75 -13.41
N LEU A 219 -2.70 -7.02 -12.79
CA LEU A 219 -2.60 -7.95 -11.68
C LEU A 219 -3.20 -7.41 -10.39
N ARG A 220 -3.12 -6.10 -10.11
CA ARG A 220 -3.46 -5.50 -8.81
C ARG A 220 -4.95 -5.56 -8.48
N GLY A 221 -5.83 -5.50 -9.50
CA GLY A 221 -7.27 -5.41 -9.31
C GLY A 221 -7.73 -4.04 -8.80
N GLU A 222 -9.00 -3.96 -8.45
CA GLU A 222 -9.62 -2.74 -7.94
C GLU A 222 -9.94 -2.93 -6.45
N PRO A 223 -9.41 -2.08 -5.55
CA PRO A 223 -9.72 -2.17 -4.13
C PRO A 223 -11.19 -1.88 -3.86
N GLY A 224 -11.71 -2.46 -2.80
CA GLY A 224 -13.01 -2.10 -2.24
C GLY A 224 -12.88 -1.06 -1.13
N ASP A 225 -14.03 -0.66 -0.60
CA ASP A 225 -14.13 0.18 0.57
C ASP A 225 -15.14 -0.39 1.58
N THR A 226 -14.80 -0.31 2.85
CA THR A 226 -15.75 -0.51 3.93
C THR A 226 -16.02 0.82 4.59
N ARG A 227 -17.29 1.27 4.56
CA ARG A 227 -17.71 2.54 5.14
C ARG A 227 -18.33 2.29 6.51
N LEU A 228 -17.74 2.89 7.52
CA LEU A 228 -18.20 2.79 8.91
C LEU A 228 -18.69 4.16 9.36
N GLN A 229 -19.87 4.19 9.95
CA GLN A 229 -20.34 5.39 10.64
C GLN A 229 -19.79 5.38 12.07
N VAL A 230 -19.12 6.47 12.46
CA VAL A 230 -18.54 6.64 13.79
C VAL A 230 -19.22 7.77 14.55
N ASP A 231 -19.22 7.68 15.87
CA ASP A 231 -19.65 8.77 16.75
C ASP A 231 -18.55 9.83 16.94
N SER A 232 -18.83 10.84 17.76
CA SER A 232 -17.85 11.92 18.06
C SER A 232 -16.61 11.43 18.83
N THR A 233 -16.61 10.21 19.31
CA THR A 233 -15.47 9.56 19.99
C THR A 233 -14.73 8.58 19.11
N GLY A 234 -15.14 8.42 17.83
CA GLY A 234 -14.55 7.48 16.89
C GLY A 234 -15.11 6.06 16.97
N ARG A 235 -16.09 5.78 17.84
CA ARG A 235 -16.68 4.43 17.98
C ARG A 235 -17.59 4.13 16.82
N ILE A 236 -17.52 2.90 16.31
CA ILE A 236 -18.36 2.41 15.22
C ILE A 236 -19.80 2.31 15.70
N VAL A 237 -20.70 3.04 15.05
CA VAL A 237 -22.14 3.05 15.33
C VAL A 237 -22.90 2.14 14.37
N SER A 238 -22.51 2.16 13.08
CA SER A 238 -23.12 1.33 12.05
C SER A 238 -22.18 1.14 10.86
N GLN A 239 -22.44 0.09 10.07
CA GLN A 239 -21.77 -0.12 8.79
C GLN A 239 -22.68 0.42 7.68
N LEU A 240 -22.11 1.23 6.80
CA LEU A 240 -22.75 1.76 5.61
C LEU A 240 -22.52 0.81 4.41
N PRO A 241 -23.24 0.99 3.30
CA PRO A 241 -22.98 0.25 2.08
C PRO A 241 -21.50 0.34 1.67
N SER A 242 -20.90 -0.82 1.42
CA SER A 242 -19.48 -1.01 1.13
C SER A 242 -19.29 -1.53 -0.29
N THR A 243 -18.19 -1.19 -0.92
CA THR A 243 -17.82 -1.70 -2.24
C THR A 243 -16.91 -2.91 -2.06
N LEU A 244 -17.28 -4.04 -2.69
CA LEU A 244 -16.43 -5.22 -2.66
C LEU A 244 -15.21 -5.04 -3.56
N PRO A 245 -14.02 -5.52 -3.15
CA PRO A 245 -12.85 -5.51 -3.99
C PRO A 245 -13.03 -6.42 -5.20
N LYS A 246 -12.52 -6.01 -6.37
CA LYS A 246 -12.50 -6.83 -7.58
C LYS A 246 -11.11 -7.44 -7.76
N PRO A 247 -10.98 -8.76 -7.82
CA PRO A 247 -9.71 -9.42 -8.09
C PRO A 247 -9.04 -8.91 -9.36
N GLY A 248 -7.72 -8.88 -9.37
CA GLY A 248 -6.95 -8.61 -10.58
C GLY A 248 -7.05 -9.74 -11.61
N ASP A 249 -6.77 -9.40 -12.86
CA ASP A 249 -6.76 -10.35 -13.96
C ASP A 249 -5.52 -11.24 -13.89
N SER A 250 -5.68 -12.51 -14.29
CA SER A 250 -4.55 -13.43 -14.36
C SER A 250 -3.74 -13.21 -15.64
N VAL A 251 -2.42 -13.28 -15.51
CA VAL A 251 -1.48 -13.14 -16.63
C VAL A 251 -0.91 -14.52 -16.97
N ARG A 252 -1.06 -14.95 -18.25
CA ARG A 252 -0.46 -16.18 -18.76
C ARG A 252 0.82 -15.85 -19.52
N LEU A 253 1.92 -16.43 -19.09
CA LEU A 253 3.23 -16.29 -19.71
C LEU A 253 3.44 -17.32 -20.82
N THR A 254 4.45 -17.08 -21.65
CA THR A 254 4.94 -18.06 -22.64
C THR A 254 5.91 -19.06 -22.03
N ILE A 255 6.31 -18.87 -20.78
CA ILE A 255 7.23 -19.74 -20.05
C ILE A 255 6.67 -21.16 -20.00
N ASP A 256 7.50 -22.09 -20.40
CA ASP A 256 7.28 -23.52 -20.24
C ASP A 256 7.99 -23.96 -18.95
N ARG A 257 7.21 -24.45 -17.98
CA ARG A 257 7.76 -24.80 -16.68
C ARG A 257 8.89 -25.82 -16.76
N GLN A 258 8.76 -26.83 -17.62
CA GLN A 258 9.79 -27.88 -17.75
C GLN A 258 11.09 -27.32 -18.34
N VAL A 259 10.98 -26.45 -19.36
CA VAL A 259 12.13 -25.77 -19.96
C VAL A 259 12.82 -24.85 -18.94
N GLN A 260 12.01 -24.12 -18.14
CA GLN A 260 12.50 -23.23 -17.10
C GLN A 260 13.26 -24.02 -16.02
N GLU A 261 12.65 -25.09 -15.49
CA GLU A 261 13.26 -25.97 -14.47
C GLU A 261 14.58 -26.58 -14.98
N ALA A 262 14.59 -27.10 -16.22
CA ALA A 262 15.78 -27.70 -16.80
C ALA A 262 16.92 -26.65 -17.00
N GLY A 263 16.58 -25.46 -17.46
CA GLY A 263 17.54 -24.37 -17.67
C GLY A 263 18.16 -23.89 -16.38
N GLU A 264 17.35 -23.62 -15.35
CA GLU A 264 17.85 -23.19 -14.02
C GLU A 264 18.66 -24.28 -13.32
N ALA A 265 18.21 -25.52 -13.36
CA ALA A 265 18.96 -26.65 -12.79
C ALA A 265 20.32 -26.82 -13.49
N SER A 266 20.37 -26.60 -14.80
CA SER A 266 21.63 -26.62 -15.57
C SER A 266 22.58 -25.50 -15.13
N LEU A 267 22.09 -24.26 -15.00
CA LEU A 267 22.90 -23.15 -14.50
C LEU A 267 23.41 -23.40 -13.09
N GLN A 268 22.54 -23.87 -12.21
CA GLN A 268 22.90 -24.17 -10.85
C GLN A 268 23.96 -25.27 -10.74
N SER A 269 23.90 -26.29 -11.62
CA SER A 269 24.87 -27.38 -11.64
C SER A 269 26.28 -26.95 -12.02
N ILE A 270 26.42 -25.85 -12.79
CA ILE A 270 27.68 -25.25 -13.18
C ILE A 270 28.33 -24.53 -12.00
N GLY A 271 27.53 -24.01 -11.06
CA GLY A 271 28.01 -23.33 -9.86
C GLY A 271 28.67 -21.96 -10.11
N LEU A 272 28.50 -21.39 -11.31
CA LEU A 272 29.04 -20.09 -11.70
C LEU A 272 27.90 -19.09 -11.99
N PRO A 273 28.14 -17.79 -11.79
CA PRO A 273 27.20 -16.76 -12.25
C PRO A 273 27.00 -16.85 -13.76
N GLY A 274 25.75 -16.84 -14.20
CA GLY A 274 25.41 -16.98 -15.60
C GLY A 274 23.93 -16.78 -15.88
N ALA A 275 23.53 -16.92 -17.14
CA ALA A 275 22.16 -16.82 -17.57
C ALA A 275 21.86 -17.82 -18.71
N PHE A 276 20.60 -18.18 -18.89
CA PHE A 276 20.11 -18.88 -20.08
C PHE A 276 18.85 -18.21 -20.63
N VAL A 277 18.64 -18.37 -21.91
CA VAL A 277 17.41 -17.98 -22.61
C VAL A 277 17.06 -19.06 -23.61
N ALA A 278 15.82 -19.55 -23.58
CA ALA A 278 15.25 -20.49 -24.52
C ALA A 278 14.10 -19.84 -25.29
N LEU A 279 14.21 -19.80 -26.62
CA LEU A 279 13.22 -19.18 -27.52
C LEU A 279 12.64 -20.22 -28.46
N ASP A 280 11.33 -20.10 -28.73
CA ASP A 280 10.71 -20.80 -29.87
C ASP A 280 11.11 -20.07 -31.17
N VAL A 281 11.84 -20.75 -32.01
CA VAL A 281 12.37 -20.19 -33.27
C VAL A 281 11.28 -19.83 -34.30
N ASN A 282 10.07 -20.39 -34.13
CA ASN A 282 8.97 -20.18 -35.08
C ASN A 282 8.18 -18.90 -34.82
N ASN A 283 8.10 -18.47 -33.55
CA ASN A 283 7.23 -17.35 -33.15
C ASN A 283 7.90 -16.36 -32.20
N GLY A 284 9.14 -16.65 -31.75
CA GLY A 284 9.90 -15.79 -30.83
C GLY A 284 9.44 -15.82 -29.37
N GLN A 285 8.54 -16.75 -29.00
CA GLN A 285 8.13 -16.88 -27.60
C GLN A 285 9.29 -17.29 -26.72
N VAL A 286 9.40 -16.65 -25.55
CA VAL A 286 10.37 -17.02 -24.51
C VAL A 286 9.79 -18.21 -23.75
N LEU A 287 10.40 -19.39 -23.92
CA LEU A 287 10.01 -20.62 -23.24
C LEU A 287 10.67 -20.79 -21.88
N GLY A 288 11.85 -20.17 -21.70
CA GLY A 288 12.58 -20.15 -20.44
C GLY A 288 13.63 -19.06 -20.46
N ILE A 289 13.83 -18.42 -19.31
CA ILE A 289 14.84 -17.39 -19.11
C ILE A 289 15.18 -17.33 -17.61
N GLY A 290 16.46 -17.36 -17.29
CA GLY A 290 16.87 -17.39 -15.89
C GLY A 290 18.31 -16.94 -15.68
N SER A 291 18.59 -16.60 -14.45
CA SER A 291 19.89 -16.13 -13.97
C SER A 291 20.34 -16.94 -12.76
N ASN A 292 21.64 -17.13 -12.63
CA ASN A 292 22.27 -17.77 -11.46
C ASN A 292 23.37 -16.85 -10.92
N PRO A 293 23.48 -16.65 -9.60
CA PRO A 293 22.59 -17.18 -8.57
C PRO A 293 21.19 -16.54 -8.64
N THR A 294 20.24 -17.19 -8.00
CA THR A 294 18.84 -16.74 -7.90
C THR A 294 18.46 -16.51 -6.43
N PHE A 295 17.24 -16.06 -6.20
CA PHE A 295 16.69 -15.76 -4.88
C PHE A 295 15.27 -16.32 -4.73
N ASP A 296 14.79 -16.44 -3.50
CA ASP A 296 13.37 -16.76 -3.25
C ASP A 296 12.53 -15.47 -3.25
N PRO A 297 11.63 -15.25 -4.22
CA PRO A 297 10.83 -14.04 -4.26
C PRO A 297 9.84 -13.92 -3.09
N SER A 298 9.58 -15.01 -2.35
CA SER A 298 8.71 -14.97 -1.16
C SER A 298 9.29 -14.10 -0.04
N ILE A 299 10.60 -13.87 0.00
CA ILE A 299 11.22 -13.00 1.01
C ILE A 299 10.72 -11.56 0.95
N PHE A 300 10.27 -11.08 -0.21
CA PHE A 300 9.73 -9.73 -0.40
C PHE A 300 8.28 -9.58 0.08
N THR A 301 7.64 -10.67 0.50
CA THR A 301 6.30 -10.61 1.08
C THR A 301 6.29 -10.11 2.52
N HIS A 302 7.46 -9.92 3.10
CA HIS A 302 7.68 -9.36 4.44
C HIS A 302 8.72 -8.25 4.38
N PRO A 303 8.78 -7.35 5.38
CA PRO A 303 9.85 -6.38 5.48
C PRO A 303 11.22 -7.08 5.56
N LEU A 304 12.11 -6.72 4.65
CA LEU A 304 13.46 -7.30 4.62
C LEU A 304 14.32 -6.80 5.78
N THR A 305 15.10 -7.68 6.37
CA THR A 305 16.19 -7.30 7.28
C THR A 305 17.36 -6.72 6.49
N GLN A 306 18.18 -5.85 7.12
CA GLN A 306 19.37 -5.30 6.47
C GLN A 306 20.28 -6.40 5.93
N LYS A 307 20.47 -7.50 6.70
CA LYS A 307 21.27 -8.64 6.24
C LYS A 307 20.73 -9.27 4.96
N GLN A 308 19.41 -9.46 4.83
CA GLN A 308 18.81 -9.99 3.60
C GLN A 308 19.02 -9.06 2.41
N VAL A 309 18.91 -7.74 2.64
CA VAL A 309 19.21 -6.75 1.59
C VAL A 309 20.68 -6.86 1.18
N ASP A 310 21.60 -6.87 2.14
CA ASP A 310 23.03 -6.97 1.86
C ASP A 310 23.35 -8.25 1.08
N ASP A 311 22.82 -9.42 1.52
CA ASP A 311 23.03 -10.72 0.86
C ASP A 311 22.53 -10.73 -0.61
N LEU A 312 21.43 -10.01 -0.93
CA LEU A 312 20.87 -9.95 -2.27
C LEU A 312 21.74 -9.15 -3.27
N TYR A 313 22.50 -8.17 -2.78
CA TYR A 313 23.38 -7.32 -3.58
C TYR A 313 24.86 -7.69 -3.48
N ASP A 314 25.21 -8.64 -2.62
CA ASP A 314 26.58 -9.03 -2.36
C ASP A 314 27.24 -9.64 -3.61
N GLU A 315 28.31 -9.02 -4.10
CA GLU A 315 29.06 -9.46 -5.26
C GLU A 315 29.83 -10.76 -4.98
N ASP A 316 30.26 -11.02 -3.73
CA ASP A 316 30.91 -12.26 -3.33
C ASP A 316 29.95 -13.44 -3.36
N LEU A 317 28.66 -13.20 -3.10
CA LEU A 317 27.57 -14.15 -3.30
C LEU A 317 27.06 -14.18 -4.76
N GLY A 318 27.67 -13.41 -5.65
CA GLY A 318 27.31 -13.30 -7.04
C GLY A 318 26.09 -12.42 -7.29
N ALA A 319 25.76 -11.46 -6.40
CA ALA A 319 24.63 -10.54 -6.51
C ALA A 319 23.34 -11.24 -6.98
N PRO A 320 22.67 -12.02 -6.11
CA PRO A 320 21.53 -12.87 -6.48
C PRO A 320 20.37 -12.11 -7.12
N LEU A 321 20.17 -10.83 -6.76
CA LEU A 321 19.08 -10.01 -7.30
C LEU A 321 19.33 -9.53 -8.74
N PHE A 322 20.59 -9.58 -9.21
CA PHE A 322 20.93 -9.09 -10.53
C PHE A 322 20.49 -10.05 -11.64
N ASP A 323 19.53 -9.61 -12.45
CA ASP A 323 19.09 -10.39 -13.63
C ASP A 323 20.12 -10.34 -14.75
N ARG A 324 20.94 -11.39 -14.83
CA ARG A 324 22.00 -11.53 -15.83
C ARG A 324 21.48 -11.78 -17.22
N ALA A 325 20.29 -12.36 -17.34
CA ALA A 325 19.70 -12.67 -18.64
C ALA A 325 19.31 -11.40 -19.41
N ILE A 326 18.93 -10.33 -18.67
CA ILE A 326 18.47 -9.07 -19.24
C ILE A 326 19.52 -7.96 -19.07
N GLY A 327 20.11 -7.85 -17.88
CA GLY A 327 21.03 -6.77 -17.53
C GLY A 327 22.51 -7.10 -17.72
N GLY A 328 22.86 -8.38 -17.90
CA GLY A 328 24.26 -8.82 -18.02
C GLY A 328 24.91 -8.40 -19.33
N GLN A 329 26.10 -7.80 -19.23
CA GLN A 329 26.93 -7.45 -20.41
C GLN A 329 28.18 -8.34 -20.43
N TYR A 330 28.18 -9.31 -21.33
CA TYR A 330 29.27 -10.31 -21.44
C TYR A 330 29.92 -10.21 -22.81
N ALA A 331 31.26 -10.50 -22.87
CA ALA A 331 31.95 -10.64 -24.12
C ALA A 331 31.39 -11.84 -24.91
N VAL A 332 30.85 -11.59 -26.08
CA VAL A 332 30.17 -12.60 -26.91
C VAL A 332 31.10 -13.71 -27.42
N GLY A 333 32.40 -13.46 -27.46
CA GLY A 333 33.40 -14.44 -27.87
C GLY A 333 33.10 -15.09 -29.22
N SER A 334 33.36 -16.38 -29.32
CA SER A 334 33.15 -17.16 -30.55
C SER A 334 31.70 -17.34 -30.98
N THR A 335 30.73 -17.04 -30.13
CA THR A 335 29.30 -17.07 -30.53
C THR A 335 28.99 -16.02 -31.59
N PHE A 336 29.72 -14.92 -31.62
CA PHE A 336 29.56 -13.85 -32.62
C PHE A 336 30.01 -14.28 -34.03
N LYS A 337 30.85 -15.31 -34.17
CA LYS A 337 31.33 -15.80 -35.48
C LYS A 337 30.19 -16.22 -36.40
N ARG A 338 29.07 -16.75 -35.83
CA ARG A 338 27.91 -17.12 -36.62
C ARG A 338 27.24 -15.90 -37.26
N PHE A 339 27.12 -14.80 -36.52
CA PHE A 339 26.56 -13.55 -37.04
C PHE A 339 27.48 -12.94 -38.13
N THR A 340 28.78 -12.97 -37.91
CA THR A 340 29.75 -12.54 -38.92
C THR A 340 29.64 -13.36 -40.20
N ALA A 341 29.52 -14.70 -40.07
CA ALA A 341 29.37 -15.58 -41.23
C ALA A 341 28.05 -15.32 -41.97
N LEU A 342 26.94 -15.17 -41.25
CA LEU A 342 25.65 -14.85 -41.85
C LEU A 342 25.70 -13.50 -42.59
N ALA A 343 26.25 -12.47 -41.98
CA ALA A 343 26.40 -11.16 -42.62
C ALA A 343 27.27 -11.24 -43.90
N ALA A 344 28.38 -12.01 -43.87
CA ALA A 344 29.23 -12.22 -45.03
C ALA A 344 28.52 -12.98 -46.14
N LEU A 345 27.67 -13.93 -45.84
CA LEU A 345 26.80 -14.64 -46.81
C LEU A 345 25.73 -13.71 -47.40
N ASP A 346 25.09 -12.89 -46.58
CA ASP A 346 24.02 -11.98 -46.98
C ASP A 346 24.54 -10.90 -47.98
N VAL A 347 25.71 -10.34 -47.71
CA VAL A 347 26.35 -9.35 -48.62
C VAL A 347 27.15 -9.98 -49.76
N GLY A 348 27.20 -11.31 -49.85
CA GLY A 348 27.84 -12.04 -50.93
C GLY A 348 29.38 -12.12 -50.87
N TYR A 349 29.99 -11.78 -49.72
CA TYR A 349 31.45 -11.95 -49.55
C TYR A 349 31.89 -13.39 -49.49
N ILE A 350 31.05 -14.28 -48.99
CA ILE A 350 31.27 -15.73 -48.98
C ILE A 350 30.01 -16.43 -49.50
N THR A 351 30.19 -17.67 -49.91
CA THR A 351 29.12 -18.60 -50.29
C THR A 351 29.15 -19.80 -49.36
N PRO A 352 28.11 -20.65 -49.33
CA PRO A 352 28.11 -21.89 -48.53
C PRO A 352 29.26 -22.83 -48.87
N SER A 353 29.83 -22.69 -50.11
CA SER A 353 30.97 -23.48 -50.57
C SER A 353 32.33 -22.83 -50.36
N THR A 354 32.35 -21.62 -49.79
CA THR A 354 33.64 -20.92 -49.54
C THR A 354 34.42 -21.63 -48.44
N VAL A 355 35.63 -22.02 -48.77
CA VAL A 355 36.59 -22.62 -47.82
C VAL A 355 37.46 -21.53 -47.23
N LEU A 356 37.40 -21.36 -45.92
CA LEU A 356 38.29 -20.49 -45.17
C LEU A 356 39.45 -21.34 -44.65
N ASN A 357 40.67 -20.97 -45.00
CA ASN A 357 41.85 -21.64 -44.50
C ASN A 357 42.40 -20.82 -43.32
N ASP A 358 42.19 -21.34 -42.12
CA ASP A 358 42.69 -20.75 -40.88
C ASP A 358 44.08 -21.38 -40.57
N THR A 359 45.09 -20.57 -40.56
CA THR A 359 46.47 -20.98 -40.30
C THR A 359 46.92 -20.79 -38.86
N GLY A 360 46.02 -20.43 -37.96
CA GLY A 360 46.25 -20.23 -36.53
C GLY A 360 46.22 -18.80 -36.11
#